data_fa8880783c302e4bc047414745ea7a85
#
_entry.id   fa8880783c302e4bc047414745ea7a85
#
_cell.length_a   1.000
_cell.length_b   1.000
_cell.length_c   1.000
_cell.angle_alpha   90.00
_cell.angle_beta   90.00
_cell.angle_gamma   90.00
#
_symmetry.space_group_name_H-M   'P 1'
#
loop_
_entity.id
_entity.type
_entity.pdbx_description
1 polymer ?
#
loop_
_entity_poly.entity_id
_entity_poly.type
_entity_poly.pdbx_seq_one_letter_code
_entity_poly.pdbx_strand_id
1 'polypeptide(L)'
;MSGPRTEDRYNHRVDNRQAGRLALQPVITVSNLSKTYASGFRALKKINLDIRRGEIFALLGPNGAGKTTLISIICGIVNPTQGVVLADGHDIVTEYRAARSMIGLVPQELTTDAFETVWATVTFSRGLFGKPANPDYIEKVLKDLSLWDKKDSKIMTLSGGMKRRVMIAKALSHEPQILFLDEPTAGVDVELRQDMWHKVRLLRETGVTVILTTHYIHEAEEMADRIGVISNGELVVVEDKAELMRKLGKKQLTLQLHSKLDTVPDELAGYGLELVADGTELIYTYDTQTERAGIAALLADLNGAGIKFKDLQTKQSSLEDIFVSLVKERD
;
A
#
# COMPACT_ATOMS: atom_id res chain seq x y z
N MET A 1 41.42 16.18 33.49
CA MET A 1 40.06 15.68 33.31
C MET A 1 39.24 16.72 32.54
N SER A 2 39.22 16.64 31.22
CA SER A 2 38.51 17.54 30.33
C SER A 2 37.25 16.85 29.88
N GLY A 3 36.09 17.42 30.26
CA GLY A 3 34.77 16.93 29.86
C GLY A 3 34.48 17.19 28.36
N PRO A 4 33.56 16.44 27.74
CA PRO A 4 33.26 16.58 26.32
C PRO A 4 32.64 17.94 26.02
N ARG A 5 33.13 18.56 24.94
CA ARG A 5 32.72 19.90 24.48
C ARG A 5 31.25 19.93 24.10
N THR A 6 30.59 21.03 24.44
CA THR A 6 29.17 21.32 24.19
C THR A 6 28.78 21.40 22.71
N GLU A 7 29.72 21.43 21.78
CA GLU A 7 29.49 21.48 20.32
C GLU A 7 28.92 20.18 19.73
N ASP A 8 29.28 19.00 20.26
CA ASP A 8 28.79 17.71 19.75
C ASP A 8 27.29 17.47 20.02
N ARG A 9 26.76 18.09 21.08
CA ARG A 9 25.30 17.96 21.38
C ARG A 9 24.41 18.84 20.51
N TYR A 10 24.98 19.91 19.94
CA TYR A 10 24.23 20.86 19.10
C TYR A 10 24.11 20.31 17.65
N ASN A 11 25.16 19.70 17.13
CA ASN A 11 25.17 19.09 15.81
C ASN A 11 24.22 17.88 15.70
N HIS A 12 24.13 17.01 16.71
CA HIS A 12 23.19 15.90 16.71
C HIS A 12 21.70 16.33 16.81
N ARG A 13 21.40 17.47 17.42
CA ARG A 13 20.02 18.01 17.50
C ARG A 13 19.57 18.71 16.22
N VAL A 14 20.49 19.32 15.49
CA VAL A 14 20.19 19.97 14.20
C VAL A 14 19.97 18.91 13.13
N ASP A 15 20.76 17.85 13.11
CA ASP A 15 20.66 16.75 12.17
C ASP A 15 19.34 15.96 12.31
N ASN A 16 18.91 15.67 13.54
CA ASN A 16 17.63 15.02 13.80
C ASN A 16 16.41 15.90 13.44
N ARG A 17 16.51 17.22 13.52
CA ARG A 17 15.42 18.13 13.10
C ARG A 17 15.35 18.30 11.59
N GLN A 18 16.48 18.26 10.90
CA GLN A 18 16.52 18.25 9.43
C GLN A 18 16.07 16.91 8.88
N ALA A 19 16.50 15.81 9.45
CA ALA A 19 16.03 14.45 9.10
C ALA A 19 14.52 14.31 9.30
N GLY A 20 13.98 14.80 10.42
CA GLY A 20 12.54 14.81 10.68
C GLY A 20 11.73 15.73 9.73
N ARG A 21 12.32 16.86 9.26
CA ARG A 21 11.69 17.72 8.24
C ARG A 21 11.75 17.13 6.84
N LEU A 22 12.84 16.45 6.48
CA LEU A 22 12.98 15.75 5.21
C LEU A 22 12.03 14.55 5.12
N ALA A 23 11.81 13.83 6.22
CA ALA A 23 10.87 12.71 6.28
C ALA A 23 9.40 13.11 6.09
N LEU A 24 9.05 14.38 6.30
CA LEU A 24 7.69 14.91 6.12
C LEU A 24 7.48 15.55 4.74
N GLN A 25 8.53 15.75 3.94
CA GLN A 25 8.39 16.31 2.60
C GLN A 25 7.94 15.24 1.61
N PRO A 26 6.94 15.56 0.75
CA PRO A 26 6.51 14.61 -0.27
C PRO A 26 7.64 14.36 -1.26
N VAL A 27 7.88 13.10 -1.60
CA VAL A 27 8.78 12.69 -2.69
C VAL A 27 8.06 12.64 -4.02
N ILE A 28 6.74 12.42 -3.99
CA ILE A 28 5.84 12.56 -5.15
C ILE A 28 4.75 13.55 -4.77
N THR A 29 4.54 14.55 -5.62
CA THR A 29 3.42 15.49 -5.52
C THR A 29 2.62 15.45 -6.83
N VAL A 30 1.33 15.15 -6.72
CA VAL A 30 0.37 15.13 -7.82
C VAL A 30 -0.65 16.23 -7.59
N SER A 31 -0.78 17.16 -8.54
CA SER A 31 -1.67 18.32 -8.41
C SER A 31 -2.65 18.39 -9.57
N ASN A 32 -3.95 18.29 -9.27
CA ASN A 32 -5.09 18.40 -10.22
C ASN A 32 -4.92 17.53 -11.46
N LEU A 33 -4.34 16.35 -11.30
CA LEU A 33 -4.01 15.45 -12.41
C LEU A 33 -5.29 14.86 -13.04
N SER A 34 -5.43 15.04 -14.34
CA SER A 34 -6.51 14.42 -15.11
C SER A 34 -5.95 13.73 -16.35
N LYS A 35 -6.60 12.63 -16.74
CA LYS A 35 -6.28 11.90 -17.97
C LYS A 35 -7.52 11.51 -18.72
N THR A 36 -7.60 12.00 -19.96
CA THR A 36 -8.60 11.57 -20.94
C THR A 36 -7.85 10.99 -22.14
N TYR A 37 -8.20 9.78 -22.55
CA TYR A 37 -7.63 9.11 -23.72
C TYR A 37 -8.33 9.60 -25.01
N ALA A 38 -7.73 9.34 -26.18
CA ALA A 38 -8.29 9.73 -27.49
C ALA A 38 -9.69 9.16 -27.76
N SER A 39 -10.03 8.03 -27.14
CA SER A 39 -11.38 7.44 -27.18
C SER A 39 -12.45 8.23 -26.43
N GLY A 40 -12.09 9.31 -25.73
CA GLY A 40 -12.97 10.04 -24.82
C GLY A 40 -13.05 9.44 -23.40
N PHE A 41 -12.46 8.28 -23.17
CA PHE A 41 -12.45 7.66 -21.84
C PHE A 41 -11.64 8.49 -20.85
N ARG A 42 -12.29 8.92 -19.75
CA ARG A 42 -11.69 9.73 -18.68
C ARG A 42 -11.21 8.82 -17.56
N ALA A 43 -9.93 8.46 -17.62
CA ALA A 43 -9.31 7.52 -16.69
C ALA A 43 -8.95 8.13 -15.33
N LEU A 44 -8.63 9.43 -15.28
CA LEU A 44 -8.35 10.16 -14.03
C LEU A 44 -9.05 11.51 -14.00
N LYS A 45 -9.55 11.91 -12.82
CA LYS A 45 -10.39 13.10 -12.61
C LYS A 45 -9.86 13.92 -11.44
N LYS A 46 -9.01 14.93 -11.70
CA LYS A 46 -8.47 15.88 -10.71
C LYS A 46 -7.82 15.20 -9.48
N ILE A 47 -6.96 14.22 -9.71
CA ILE A 47 -6.21 13.57 -8.64
C ILE A 47 -5.27 14.56 -7.96
N ASN A 48 -5.31 14.61 -6.63
CA ASN A 48 -4.35 15.31 -5.77
C ASN A 48 -3.79 14.28 -4.78
N LEU A 49 -2.47 14.09 -4.77
CA LEU A 49 -1.82 13.06 -3.97
C LEU A 49 -0.40 13.49 -3.62
N ASP A 50 -0.07 13.42 -2.33
CA ASP A 50 1.29 13.54 -1.84
C ASP A 50 1.74 12.20 -1.25
N ILE A 51 2.90 11.70 -1.68
CA ILE A 51 3.54 10.50 -1.15
C ILE A 51 4.77 10.93 -0.38
N ARG A 52 4.88 10.50 0.88
CA ARG A 52 5.95 10.86 1.79
C ARG A 52 7.21 10.06 1.51
N ARG A 53 8.36 10.64 1.77
CA ARG A 53 9.65 9.96 1.61
C ARG A 53 9.78 8.79 2.60
N GLY A 54 10.24 7.63 2.11
CA GLY A 54 10.53 6.45 2.94
C GLY A 54 9.31 5.72 3.49
N GLU A 55 8.09 6.03 2.99
CA GLU A 55 6.89 5.25 3.32
C GLU A 55 6.64 4.11 2.34
N ILE A 56 5.86 3.13 2.77
CA ILE A 56 5.17 2.20 1.88
C ILE A 56 3.74 2.72 1.70
N PHE A 57 3.43 3.19 0.49
CA PHE A 57 2.11 3.69 0.12
C PHE A 57 1.38 2.64 -0.73
N ALA A 58 0.21 2.19 -0.28
CA ALA A 58 -0.64 1.28 -1.05
C ALA A 58 -1.77 2.06 -1.73
N LEU A 59 -1.89 1.89 -3.05
CA LEU A 59 -3.03 2.39 -3.83
C LEU A 59 -4.01 1.26 -4.10
N LEU A 60 -5.13 1.27 -3.38
CA LEU A 60 -6.21 0.30 -3.50
C LEU A 60 -7.28 0.77 -4.48
N GLY A 61 -7.88 -0.15 -5.20
CA GLY A 61 -9.02 0.13 -6.06
C GLY A 61 -9.39 -1.06 -6.94
N PRO A 62 -10.63 -1.14 -7.43
CA PRO A 62 -11.05 -2.19 -8.35
C PRO A 62 -10.30 -2.11 -9.69
N ASN A 63 -10.46 -3.15 -10.51
CA ASN A 63 -9.91 -3.14 -11.86
C ASN A 63 -10.58 -2.01 -12.67
N GLY A 64 -9.79 -1.26 -13.45
CA GLY A 64 -10.28 -0.11 -14.20
C GLY A 64 -10.41 1.18 -13.38
N ALA A 65 -10.16 1.20 -12.08
CA ALA A 65 -10.25 2.41 -11.25
C ALA A 65 -9.26 3.53 -11.60
N GLY A 66 -8.22 3.24 -12.40
CA GLY A 66 -7.21 4.23 -12.82
C GLY A 66 -5.84 4.04 -12.19
N LYS A 67 -5.60 2.99 -11.37
CA LYS A 67 -4.32 2.72 -10.69
C LYS A 67 -3.13 2.72 -11.65
N THR A 68 -3.14 1.83 -12.64
CA THR A 68 -2.08 1.71 -13.64
C THR A 68 -1.90 2.97 -14.47
N THR A 69 -2.99 3.70 -14.78
CA THR A 69 -2.90 5.00 -15.46
C THR A 69 -2.17 6.03 -14.62
N LEU A 70 -2.48 6.12 -13.33
CA LEU A 70 -1.83 7.04 -12.40
C LEU A 70 -0.33 6.73 -12.29
N ILE A 71 0.04 5.47 -12.05
CA ILE A 71 1.45 5.04 -12.02
C ILE A 71 2.16 5.34 -13.35
N SER A 72 1.54 4.99 -14.49
CA SER A 72 2.14 5.21 -15.80
C SER A 72 2.41 6.69 -16.08
N ILE A 73 1.59 7.60 -15.56
CA ILE A 73 1.84 9.03 -15.66
C ILE A 73 3.00 9.44 -14.75
N ILE A 74 3.00 9.05 -13.49
CA ILE A 74 4.07 9.39 -12.54
C ILE A 74 5.42 8.87 -13.04
N CYS A 75 5.47 7.66 -13.60
CA CYS A 75 6.68 7.08 -14.20
C CYS A 75 7.03 7.68 -15.57
N GLY A 76 6.25 8.63 -16.09
CA GLY A 76 6.49 9.32 -17.35
C GLY A 76 6.29 8.45 -18.61
N ILE A 77 5.53 7.35 -18.53
CA ILE A 77 5.18 6.49 -19.67
C ILE A 77 4.01 7.10 -20.45
N VAL A 78 3.04 7.68 -19.74
CA VAL A 78 1.84 8.31 -20.30
C VAL A 78 1.83 9.79 -19.92
N ASN A 79 1.60 10.67 -20.89
CA ASN A 79 1.48 12.10 -20.60
C ASN A 79 0.12 12.41 -19.96
N PRO A 80 0.04 13.30 -18.95
CA PRO A 80 -1.21 13.79 -18.42
C PRO A 80 -1.99 14.61 -19.46
N THR A 81 -3.31 14.74 -19.31
CA THR A 81 -4.10 15.70 -20.07
C THR A 81 -4.11 17.06 -19.41
N GLN A 82 -4.13 17.09 -18.06
CA GLN A 82 -4.08 18.29 -17.24
C GLN A 82 -3.40 17.97 -15.90
N GLY A 83 -2.92 18.99 -15.21
CA GLY A 83 -2.27 18.87 -13.91
C GLY A 83 -0.76 18.72 -14.00
N VAL A 84 -0.13 18.67 -12.83
CA VAL A 84 1.33 18.60 -12.66
C VAL A 84 1.67 17.43 -11.76
N VAL A 85 2.77 16.76 -12.07
CA VAL A 85 3.36 15.74 -11.19
C VAL A 85 4.82 16.06 -10.99
N LEU A 86 5.25 16.09 -9.73
CA LEU A 86 6.65 16.29 -9.35
C LEU A 86 7.18 15.04 -8.69
N ALA A 87 8.37 14.60 -9.08
CA ALA A 87 9.16 13.58 -8.41
C ALA A 87 10.40 14.24 -7.80
N ASP A 88 10.47 14.29 -6.48
CA ASP A 88 11.51 15.00 -5.71
C ASP A 88 11.72 16.44 -6.20
N GLY A 89 10.63 17.15 -6.48
CA GLY A 89 10.63 18.52 -7.00
C GLY A 89 10.81 18.65 -8.51
N HIS A 90 11.14 17.57 -9.26
CA HIS A 90 11.31 17.59 -10.70
C HIS A 90 10.01 17.25 -11.43
N ASP A 91 9.61 18.11 -12.35
CA ASP A 91 8.44 17.90 -13.20
C ASP A 91 8.68 16.72 -14.17
N ILE A 92 7.74 15.74 -14.15
CA ILE A 92 7.87 14.50 -14.93
C ILE A 92 7.82 14.71 -16.45
N VAL A 93 7.37 15.87 -16.93
CA VAL A 93 7.26 16.21 -18.36
C VAL A 93 8.44 17.06 -18.81
N THR A 94 8.71 18.16 -18.12
CA THR A 94 9.75 19.14 -18.50
C THR A 94 11.14 18.73 -18.04
N GLU A 95 11.24 18.05 -16.90
CA GLU A 95 12.49 17.56 -16.29
C GLU A 95 12.55 16.03 -16.25
N TYR A 96 11.98 15.38 -17.26
CA TYR A 96 11.73 13.92 -17.29
C TYR A 96 12.97 13.06 -17.02
N ARG A 97 14.19 13.51 -17.40
CA ARG A 97 15.42 12.74 -17.17
C ARG A 97 15.75 12.69 -15.68
N ALA A 98 15.67 13.83 -14.98
CA ALA A 98 15.89 13.92 -13.54
C ALA A 98 14.83 13.09 -12.80
N ALA A 99 13.55 13.31 -13.09
CA ALA A 99 12.44 12.58 -12.48
C ALA A 99 12.58 11.06 -12.67
N ARG A 100 12.79 10.58 -13.90
CA ARG A 100 12.90 9.13 -14.18
C ARG A 100 14.14 8.49 -13.58
N SER A 101 15.24 9.23 -13.41
CA SER A 101 16.46 8.69 -12.79
C SER A 101 16.27 8.29 -11.33
N MET A 102 15.22 8.80 -10.68
CA MET A 102 14.86 8.52 -9.29
C MET A 102 13.79 7.45 -9.14
N ILE A 103 13.16 7.02 -10.23
CA ILE A 103 12.02 6.11 -10.23
C ILE A 103 12.40 4.75 -10.81
N GLY A 104 12.19 3.69 -10.05
CA GLY A 104 12.14 2.31 -10.51
C GLY A 104 10.71 1.86 -10.69
N LEU A 105 10.41 1.12 -11.76
CA LEU A 105 9.09 0.57 -12.02
C LEU A 105 9.15 -0.93 -12.26
N VAL A 106 8.33 -1.68 -11.54
CA VAL A 106 8.03 -3.08 -11.80
C VAL A 106 6.59 -3.17 -12.30
N PRO A 107 6.38 -3.38 -13.59
CA PRO A 107 5.04 -3.47 -14.16
C PRO A 107 4.36 -4.79 -13.78
N GLN A 108 3.04 -4.84 -13.95
CA GLN A 108 2.25 -6.04 -13.69
C GLN A 108 2.68 -7.22 -14.59
N GLU A 109 2.91 -6.96 -15.89
CA GLU A 109 3.36 -7.98 -16.83
C GLU A 109 4.88 -8.15 -16.77
N LEU A 110 5.34 -9.42 -16.78
CA LEU A 110 6.76 -9.78 -16.75
C LEU A 110 7.36 -9.73 -18.15
N THR A 111 7.70 -8.56 -18.63
CA THR A 111 8.35 -8.37 -19.94
C THR A 111 9.85 -8.23 -19.76
N THR A 112 10.60 -9.29 -20.08
CA THR A 112 12.08 -9.29 -20.14
C THR A 112 12.56 -10.08 -21.35
N ASP A 113 13.78 -9.82 -21.78
CA ASP A 113 14.42 -10.68 -22.77
C ASP A 113 14.67 -12.07 -22.15
N ALA A 114 13.96 -13.07 -22.69
CA ALA A 114 13.96 -14.41 -22.13
C ALA A 114 15.32 -15.13 -22.29
N PHE A 115 16.13 -14.72 -23.26
CA PHE A 115 17.39 -15.38 -23.63
C PHE A 115 18.62 -14.82 -22.91
N GLU A 116 18.48 -13.64 -22.32
CA GLU A 116 19.55 -13.00 -21.55
C GLU A 116 19.69 -13.61 -20.14
N THR A 117 20.89 -13.45 -19.57
CA THR A 117 21.14 -13.84 -18.17
C THR A 117 20.59 -12.79 -17.19
N VAL A 118 20.37 -13.20 -15.95
CA VAL A 118 19.97 -12.28 -14.87
C VAL A 118 20.98 -11.14 -14.73
N TRP A 119 22.27 -11.46 -14.67
CA TRP A 119 23.36 -10.48 -14.55
C TRP A 119 23.36 -9.48 -15.71
N ALA A 120 23.34 -9.98 -16.94
CA ALA A 120 23.36 -9.13 -18.14
C ALA A 120 22.15 -8.17 -18.16
N THR A 121 20.96 -8.68 -17.85
CA THR A 121 19.73 -7.88 -17.85
C THR A 121 19.78 -6.74 -16.82
N VAL A 122 20.22 -7.04 -15.60
CA VAL A 122 20.25 -6.03 -14.52
C VAL A 122 21.37 -5.00 -14.78
N THR A 123 22.53 -5.45 -15.24
CA THR A 123 23.67 -4.56 -15.59
C THR A 123 23.31 -3.66 -16.77
N PHE A 124 22.69 -4.21 -17.82
CA PHE A 124 22.22 -3.45 -18.97
C PHE A 124 21.20 -2.37 -18.57
N SER A 125 20.25 -2.73 -17.69
CA SER A 125 19.26 -1.77 -17.19
C SER A 125 19.92 -0.57 -16.52
N ARG A 126 20.97 -0.78 -15.70
CA ARG A 126 21.74 0.30 -15.09
C ARG A 126 22.33 1.25 -16.14
N GLY A 127 22.90 0.69 -17.21
CA GLY A 127 23.46 1.46 -18.32
C GLY A 127 22.42 2.31 -19.05
N LEU A 128 21.20 1.83 -19.22
CA LEU A 128 20.10 2.59 -19.84
C LEU A 128 19.76 3.88 -19.08
N PHE A 129 19.96 3.90 -17.76
CA PHE A 129 19.79 5.11 -16.94
C PHE A 129 21.06 5.99 -16.90
N GLY A 130 22.08 5.70 -17.71
CA GLY A 130 23.32 6.47 -17.78
C GLY A 130 24.19 6.35 -16.52
N LYS A 131 23.94 5.36 -15.67
CA LYS A 131 24.76 5.14 -14.48
C LYS A 131 26.03 4.36 -14.83
N PRO A 132 27.18 4.72 -14.25
CA PRO A 132 28.42 3.97 -14.44
C PRO A 132 28.28 2.53 -13.93
N ALA A 133 29.09 1.61 -14.48
CA ALA A 133 29.11 0.23 -14.00
C ALA A 133 29.44 0.19 -12.50
N ASN A 134 28.68 -0.60 -11.75
CA ASN A 134 28.87 -0.84 -10.32
C ASN A 134 28.55 -2.31 -10.01
N PRO A 135 29.51 -3.23 -10.28
CA PRO A 135 29.32 -4.66 -10.06
C PRO A 135 28.97 -4.99 -8.61
N ASP A 136 29.61 -4.34 -7.65
CA ASP A 136 29.41 -4.60 -6.22
C ASP A 136 27.97 -4.26 -5.79
N TYR A 137 27.42 -3.16 -6.30
CA TYR A 137 26.03 -2.80 -6.05
C TYR A 137 25.06 -3.82 -6.68
N ILE A 138 25.29 -4.22 -7.93
CA ILE A 138 24.45 -5.23 -8.60
C ILE A 138 24.53 -6.57 -7.88
N GLU A 139 25.71 -6.99 -7.44
CA GLU A 139 25.89 -8.19 -6.61
C GLU A 139 25.06 -8.10 -5.33
N LYS A 140 25.15 -6.96 -4.62
CA LYS A 140 24.33 -6.71 -3.42
C LYS A 140 22.84 -6.86 -3.72
N VAL A 141 22.33 -6.18 -4.76
CA VAL A 141 20.91 -6.25 -5.15
C VAL A 141 20.48 -7.70 -5.45
N LEU A 142 21.31 -8.45 -6.18
CA LEU A 142 20.99 -9.84 -6.51
C LEU A 142 21.02 -10.74 -5.27
N LYS A 143 21.91 -10.51 -4.31
CA LYS A 143 21.96 -11.22 -3.02
C LYS A 143 20.72 -10.89 -2.17
N ASP A 144 20.38 -9.62 -2.03
CA ASP A 144 19.20 -9.15 -1.27
C ASP A 144 17.90 -9.75 -1.82
N LEU A 145 17.85 -10.00 -3.14
CA LEU A 145 16.71 -10.62 -3.82
C LEU A 145 16.83 -12.15 -3.96
N SER A 146 17.84 -12.79 -3.35
CA SER A 146 18.09 -14.24 -3.45
C SER A 146 18.19 -14.74 -4.90
N LEU A 147 18.89 -13.97 -5.75
CA LEU A 147 19.12 -14.26 -7.18
C LEU A 147 20.58 -14.50 -7.50
N TRP A 148 21.51 -14.34 -6.54
CA TRP A 148 22.95 -14.39 -6.80
C TRP A 148 23.39 -15.73 -7.41
N ASP A 149 22.89 -16.85 -6.86
CA ASP A 149 23.21 -18.19 -7.37
C ASP A 149 22.64 -18.48 -8.76
N LYS A 150 21.78 -17.60 -9.25
CA LYS A 150 21.14 -17.67 -10.58
C LYS A 150 21.59 -16.56 -11.52
N LYS A 151 22.62 -15.79 -11.16
CA LYS A 151 23.08 -14.62 -11.94
C LYS A 151 23.42 -14.95 -13.40
N ASP A 152 23.97 -16.14 -13.65
CA ASP A 152 24.38 -16.61 -14.98
C ASP A 152 23.27 -17.46 -15.68
N SER A 153 22.13 -17.68 -15.00
CA SER A 153 21.00 -18.41 -15.56
C SER A 153 20.22 -17.54 -16.54
N LYS A 154 19.75 -18.11 -17.64
CA LYS A 154 18.85 -17.42 -18.58
C LYS A 154 17.49 -17.20 -17.94
N ILE A 155 16.88 -16.04 -18.17
CA ILE A 155 15.61 -15.64 -17.55
C ILE A 155 14.49 -16.64 -17.90
N MET A 156 14.48 -17.22 -19.11
CA MET A 156 13.49 -18.22 -19.51
C MET A 156 13.46 -19.45 -18.60
N THR A 157 14.57 -19.82 -17.96
CA THR A 157 14.70 -21.01 -17.12
C THR A 157 14.25 -20.79 -15.68
N LEU A 158 13.93 -19.55 -15.31
CA LEU A 158 13.55 -19.17 -13.96
C LEU A 158 12.05 -19.44 -13.70
N SER A 159 11.69 -19.71 -12.44
CA SER A 159 10.30 -19.73 -12.00
C SER A 159 9.64 -18.35 -12.12
N GLY A 160 8.31 -18.28 -12.09
CA GLY A 160 7.57 -17.03 -12.16
C GLY A 160 7.99 -16.03 -11.07
N GLY A 161 8.15 -16.50 -9.85
CA GLY A 161 8.61 -15.66 -8.74
C GLY A 161 10.06 -15.22 -8.86
N MET A 162 10.95 -16.04 -9.41
CA MET A 162 12.31 -15.61 -9.69
C MET A 162 12.33 -14.55 -10.80
N LYS A 163 11.52 -14.70 -11.85
CA LYS A 163 11.37 -13.67 -12.89
C LYS A 163 10.87 -12.34 -12.30
N ARG A 164 9.92 -12.40 -11.36
CA ARG A 164 9.44 -11.19 -10.65
C ARG A 164 10.56 -10.52 -9.86
N ARG A 165 11.38 -11.30 -9.14
CA ARG A 165 12.56 -10.77 -8.44
C ARG A 165 13.60 -10.16 -9.40
N VAL A 166 13.78 -10.72 -10.59
CA VAL A 166 14.63 -10.11 -11.63
C VAL A 166 14.09 -8.76 -12.08
N MET A 167 12.76 -8.61 -12.22
CA MET A 167 12.15 -7.31 -12.54
C MET A 167 12.40 -6.27 -11.45
N ILE A 168 12.35 -6.68 -10.18
CA ILE A 168 12.68 -5.81 -9.05
C ILE A 168 14.16 -5.44 -9.08
N ALA A 169 15.08 -6.41 -9.32
CA ALA A 169 16.50 -6.14 -9.47
C ALA A 169 16.78 -5.15 -10.60
N LYS A 170 16.10 -5.31 -11.73
CA LYS A 170 16.17 -4.41 -12.88
C LYS A 170 15.71 -3.00 -12.51
N ALA A 171 14.59 -2.87 -11.79
CA ALA A 171 14.06 -1.59 -11.34
C ALA A 171 14.97 -0.90 -10.30
N LEU A 172 15.70 -1.66 -9.49
CA LEU A 172 16.66 -1.15 -8.50
C LEU A 172 18.05 -0.85 -9.07
N SER A 173 18.38 -1.33 -10.27
CA SER A 173 19.75 -1.33 -10.84
C SER A 173 20.41 0.04 -10.90
N HIS A 174 19.64 1.11 -11.02
CA HIS A 174 20.11 2.49 -11.14
C HIS A 174 20.02 3.30 -9.82
N GLU A 175 19.79 2.61 -8.67
CA GLU A 175 19.69 3.22 -7.34
C GLU A 175 18.55 4.23 -7.22
N PRO A 176 17.29 3.84 -7.52
CA PRO A 176 16.15 4.74 -7.43
C PRO A 176 15.83 5.06 -5.97
N GLN A 177 15.26 6.25 -5.72
CA GLN A 177 14.71 6.65 -4.43
C GLN A 177 13.25 6.22 -4.26
N ILE A 178 12.57 5.94 -5.38
CA ILE A 178 11.15 5.64 -5.47
C ILE A 178 10.99 4.37 -6.28
N LEU A 179 10.28 3.38 -5.71
CA LEU A 179 9.99 2.12 -6.38
C LEU A 179 8.48 1.93 -6.53
N PHE A 180 8.02 1.83 -7.76
CA PHE A 180 6.64 1.46 -8.09
C PHE A 180 6.54 -0.04 -8.35
N LEU A 181 5.56 -0.68 -7.71
CA LEU A 181 5.21 -2.08 -7.86
C LEU A 181 3.74 -2.18 -8.30
N ASP A 182 3.51 -2.46 -9.59
CA ASP A 182 2.14 -2.58 -10.11
C ASP A 182 1.66 -4.03 -9.96
N GLU A 183 0.72 -4.26 -9.05
CA GLU A 183 0.16 -5.58 -8.68
C GLU A 183 1.23 -6.66 -8.48
N PRO A 184 2.18 -6.45 -7.55
CA PRO A 184 3.41 -7.24 -7.48
C PRO A 184 3.19 -8.71 -7.12
N THR A 185 2.05 -9.08 -6.57
CA THR A 185 1.73 -10.44 -6.11
C THR A 185 0.65 -11.14 -6.94
N ALA A 186 0.19 -10.51 -8.02
CA ALA A 186 -0.79 -11.12 -8.90
C ALA A 186 -0.28 -12.46 -9.47
N GLY A 187 -1.01 -13.55 -9.21
CA GLY A 187 -0.66 -14.89 -9.67
C GLY A 187 0.52 -15.55 -8.94
N VAL A 188 0.89 -15.04 -7.76
CA VAL A 188 1.98 -15.57 -6.93
C VAL A 188 1.39 -16.36 -5.76
N ASP A 189 1.99 -17.52 -5.43
CA ASP A 189 1.61 -18.33 -4.28
C ASP A 189 1.89 -17.62 -2.93
N VAL A 190 1.31 -18.14 -1.85
CA VAL A 190 1.34 -17.48 -0.53
C VAL A 190 2.75 -17.35 0.05
N GLU A 191 3.57 -18.41 -0.07
CA GLU A 191 4.92 -18.44 0.49
C GLU A 191 5.84 -17.42 -0.22
N LEU A 192 5.77 -17.42 -1.56
CA LEU A 192 6.55 -16.50 -2.38
C LEU A 192 6.12 -15.03 -2.20
N ARG A 193 4.84 -14.81 -1.90
CA ARG A 193 4.30 -13.50 -1.55
C ARG A 193 4.91 -12.97 -0.25
N GLN A 194 4.97 -13.79 0.80
CA GLN A 194 5.56 -13.41 2.08
C GLN A 194 7.06 -13.07 1.96
N ASP A 195 7.83 -13.88 1.20
CA ASP A 195 9.25 -13.57 0.91
C ASP A 195 9.41 -12.23 0.20
N MET A 196 8.55 -11.95 -0.78
CA MET A 196 8.58 -10.68 -1.49
C MET A 196 8.26 -9.49 -0.57
N TRP A 197 7.27 -9.63 0.32
CA TRP A 197 6.92 -8.58 1.28
C TRP A 197 8.05 -8.32 2.28
N HIS A 198 8.73 -9.36 2.74
CA HIS A 198 9.91 -9.19 3.57
C HIS A 198 10.99 -8.33 2.86
N LYS A 199 11.25 -8.61 1.59
CA LYS A 199 12.23 -7.85 0.79
C LYS A 199 11.81 -6.40 0.56
N VAL A 200 10.52 -6.15 0.34
CA VAL A 200 9.97 -4.78 0.21
C VAL A 200 10.18 -3.99 1.51
N ARG A 201 9.96 -4.61 2.68
CA ARG A 201 10.23 -3.96 3.98
C ARG A 201 11.71 -3.60 4.14
N LEU A 202 12.62 -4.51 3.78
CA LEU A 202 14.06 -4.23 3.80
C LEU A 202 14.44 -3.06 2.89
N LEU A 203 13.84 -2.95 1.69
CA LEU A 203 14.06 -1.81 0.80
C LEU A 203 13.60 -0.49 1.44
N ARG A 204 12.44 -0.48 2.08
CA ARG A 204 11.97 0.69 2.82
C ARG A 204 12.95 1.09 3.94
N GLU A 205 13.51 0.13 4.68
CA GLU A 205 14.51 0.38 5.73
C GLU A 205 15.79 1.01 5.21
N THR A 206 16.13 0.78 3.93
CA THR A 206 17.25 1.47 3.26
C THR A 206 16.91 2.89 2.79
N GLY A 207 15.69 3.38 3.05
CA GLY A 207 15.21 4.72 2.70
C GLY A 207 14.50 4.82 1.35
N VAL A 208 14.28 3.72 0.65
CA VAL A 208 13.50 3.70 -0.60
C VAL A 208 12.02 3.90 -0.28
N THR A 209 11.37 4.84 -0.98
CA THR A 209 9.91 5.00 -0.93
C THR A 209 9.28 3.95 -1.84
N VAL A 210 8.34 3.18 -1.34
CA VAL A 210 7.68 2.13 -2.12
C VAL A 210 6.22 2.49 -2.34
N ILE A 211 5.79 2.46 -3.58
CA ILE A 211 4.39 2.62 -3.97
C ILE A 211 3.93 1.30 -4.60
N LEU A 212 2.92 0.71 -4.03
CA LEU A 212 2.33 -0.52 -4.58
C LEU A 212 0.88 -0.30 -4.95
N THR A 213 0.47 -0.89 -6.07
CA THR A 213 -0.95 -1.07 -6.36
C THR A 213 -1.35 -2.49 -6.02
N THR A 214 -2.54 -2.65 -5.53
CA THR A 214 -3.14 -3.96 -5.32
C THR A 214 -4.66 -3.85 -5.32
N HIS A 215 -5.32 -4.93 -5.64
CA HIS A 215 -6.74 -5.14 -5.38
C HIS A 215 -6.94 -6.10 -4.20
N TYR A 216 -5.86 -6.65 -3.66
CA TYR A 216 -5.87 -7.51 -2.46
C TYR A 216 -5.71 -6.64 -1.21
N ILE A 217 -6.79 -6.43 -0.49
CA ILE A 217 -6.85 -5.49 0.62
C ILE A 217 -5.94 -5.90 1.78
N HIS A 218 -5.86 -7.21 2.06
CA HIS A 218 -4.98 -7.75 3.10
C HIS A 218 -3.49 -7.43 2.86
N GLU A 219 -3.05 -7.27 1.62
CA GLU A 219 -1.67 -6.86 1.32
C GLU A 219 -1.39 -5.43 1.76
N ALA A 220 -2.33 -4.52 1.49
CA ALA A 220 -2.21 -3.15 1.97
C ALA A 220 -2.29 -3.09 3.50
N GLU A 221 -3.15 -3.91 4.12
CA GLU A 221 -3.25 -4.02 5.57
C GLU A 221 -1.96 -4.50 6.21
N GLU A 222 -1.27 -5.45 5.60
CA GLU A 222 -0.02 -6.00 6.10
C GLU A 222 1.16 -5.05 5.89
N MET A 223 1.24 -4.38 4.74
CA MET A 223 2.46 -3.72 4.28
C MET A 223 2.47 -2.21 4.39
N ALA A 224 1.31 -1.57 4.17
CA ALA A 224 1.27 -0.14 3.99
C ALA A 224 1.39 0.66 5.29
N ASP A 225 2.11 1.77 5.23
CA ASP A 225 2.08 2.84 6.23
C ASP A 225 0.86 3.75 5.98
N ARG A 226 0.61 4.09 4.69
CA ARG A 226 -0.54 4.89 4.26
C ARG A 226 -1.25 4.22 3.09
N ILE A 227 -2.55 4.47 2.99
CA ILE A 227 -3.42 3.88 2.00
C ILE A 227 -4.16 4.98 1.25
N GLY A 228 -4.14 4.88 -0.07
CA GLY A 228 -5.02 5.62 -0.96
C GLY A 228 -6.06 4.68 -1.58
N VAL A 229 -7.31 5.07 -1.57
CA VAL A 229 -8.39 4.36 -2.27
C VAL A 229 -8.77 5.15 -3.51
N ILE A 230 -8.74 4.50 -4.67
CA ILE A 230 -9.15 5.10 -5.94
C ILE A 230 -10.34 4.32 -6.51
N SER A 231 -11.38 5.03 -6.92
CA SER A 231 -12.56 4.49 -7.62
C SER A 231 -12.97 5.42 -8.74
N ASN A 232 -13.35 4.87 -9.89
CA ASN A 232 -13.85 5.63 -11.05
C ASN A 232 -12.98 6.83 -11.47
N GLY A 233 -11.63 6.69 -11.29
CA GLY A 233 -10.66 7.73 -11.65
C GLY A 233 -10.54 8.87 -10.62
N GLU A 234 -11.09 8.72 -9.43
CA GLU A 234 -11.03 9.69 -8.34
C GLU A 234 -10.41 9.08 -7.08
N LEU A 235 -9.62 9.85 -6.33
CA LEU A 235 -9.18 9.45 -4.99
C LEU A 235 -10.34 9.64 -4.01
N VAL A 236 -10.73 8.54 -3.37
CA VAL A 236 -11.81 8.50 -2.37
C VAL A 236 -11.29 8.92 -1.01
N VAL A 237 -10.14 8.37 -0.62
CA VAL A 237 -9.47 8.65 0.66
C VAL A 237 -7.97 8.46 0.51
N VAL A 238 -7.19 9.22 1.25
CA VAL A 238 -5.75 9.04 1.46
C VAL A 238 -5.46 9.26 2.94
N GLU A 239 -5.09 8.21 3.66
CA GLU A 239 -4.93 8.29 5.12
C GLU A 239 -3.83 7.34 5.60
N ASP A 240 -3.24 7.61 6.76
CA ASP A 240 -2.42 6.66 7.50
C ASP A 240 -3.27 5.42 7.83
N LYS A 241 -2.72 4.21 7.63
CA LYS A 241 -3.44 2.95 7.85
C LYS A 241 -4.09 2.88 9.24
N ALA A 242 -3.34 3.23 10.28
CA ALA A 242 -3.84 3.21 11.65
C ALA A 242 -5.02 4.18 11.85
N GLU A 243 -4.94 5.39 11.25
CA GLU A 243 -5.99 6.40 11.30
C GLU A 243 -7.24 5.95 10.52
N LEU A 244 -7.05 5.34 9.34
CA LEU A 244 -8.14 4.78 8.56
C LEU A 244 -8.92 3.72 9.35
N MET A 245 -8.18 2.77 9.96
CA MET A 245 -8.75 1.74 10.81
C MET A 245 -9.43 2.31 12.06
N ARG A 246 -8.89 3.41 12.62
CA ARG A 246 -9.48 4.08 13.78
C ARG A 246 -10.77 4.84 13.43
N LYS A 247 -10.78 5.57 12.29
CA LYS A 247 -11.90 6.43 11.91
C LYS A 247 -13.09 5.67 11.33
N LEU A 248 -12.82 4.63 10.54
CA LEU A 248 -13.83 3.91 9.76
C LEU A 248 -14.03 2.47 10.26
N GLY A 249 -13.14 1.98 11.11
CA GLY A 249 -13.25 0.64 11.68
C GLY A 249 -14.35 0.56 12.70
N LYS A 250 -15.34 -0.27 12.43
CA LYS A 250 -16.38 -0.63 13.39
C LYS A 250 -15.95 -1.88 14.15
N LYS A 251 -16.40 -2.03 15.39
CA LYS A 251 -16.28 -3.29 16.12
C LYS A 251 -17.62 -3.98 16.11
N GLN A 252 -17.57 -5.29 15.97
CA GLN A 252 -18.73 -6.16 16.08
C GLN A 252 -18.56 -7.07 17.29
N LEU A 253 -19.59 -7.14 18.11
CA LEU A 253 -19.74 -8.14 19.16
C LEU A 253 -20.75 -9.16 18.65
N THR A 254 -20.30 -10.39 18.44
CA THR A 254 -21.14 -11.53 18.08
C THR A 254 -21.42 -12.34 19.34
N LEU A 255 -22.69 -12.53 19.66
CA LEU A 255 -23.17 -13.30 20.80
C LEU A 255 -23.80 -14.60 20.29
N GLN A 256 -23.24 -15.73 20.63
CA GLN A 256 -23.83 -17.05 20.33
C GLN A 256 -24.90 -17.38 21.39
N LEU A 257 -26.12 -17.50 20.96
CA LEU A 257 -27.26 -17.70 21.86
C LEU A 257 -27.42 -19.16 22.32
N HIS A 258 -27.89 -19.37 23.53
CA HIS A 258 -28.28 -20.70 24.01
C HIS A 258 -29.53 -21.22 23.33
N SER A 259 -30.48 -20.34 23.06
CA SER A 259 -31.77 -20.66 22.45
C SER A 259 -31.98 -19.75 21.25
N LYS A 260 -32.61 -20.28 20.22
CA LYS A 260 -32.95 -19.52 19.01
C LYS A 260 -33.96 -18.42 19.38
N LEU A 261 -33.74 -17.22 18.80
CA LEU A 261 -34.68 -16.11 18.78
C LEU A 261 -35.35 -16.04 17.40
N ASP A 262 -36.64 -15.74 17.37
CA ASP A 262 -37.34 -15.48 16.12
C ASP A 262 -37.24 -14.00 15.72
N THR A 263 -37.17 -13.10 16.69
CA THR A 263 -37.02 -11.65 16.49
C THR A 263 -36.22 -11.05 17.65
N VAL A 264 -35.60 -9.91 17.40
CA VAL A 264 -34.97 -9.09 18.46
C VAL A 264 -36.08 -8.44 19.28
N PRO A 265 -36.10 -8.57 20.61
CA PRO A 265 -37.11 -7.92 21.47
C PRO A 265 -37.09 -6.39 21.32
N ASP A 266 -38.26 -5.75 21.38
CA ASP A 266 -38.42 -4.30 21.25
C ASP A 266 -37.60 -3.50 22.26
N GLU A 267 -37.41 -4.07 23.48
CA GLU A 267 -36.59 -3.49 24.55
C GLU A 267 -35.12 -3.31 24.14
N LEU A 268 -34.62 -4.11 23.19
CA LEU A 268 -33.25 -4.09 22.66
C LEU A 268 -33.14 -3.37 21.32
N ALA A 269 -34.25 -2.85 20.77
CA ALA A 269 -34.26 -2.19 19.46
C ALA A 269 -33.28 -0.98 19.37
N GLY A 270 -33.06 -0.30 20.53
CA GLY A 270 -32.13 0.85 20.62
C GLY A 270 -30.66 0.52 20.35
N TYR A 271 -30.28 -0.76 20.40
CA TYR A 271 -28.90 -1.19 20.14
C TYR A 271 -28.61 -1.48 18.64
N GLY A 272 -29.63 -1.56 17.79
CA GLY A 272 -29.47 -1.90 16.38
C GLY A 272 -28.88 -3.30 16.18
N LEU A 273 -29.37 -4.28 16.97
CA LEU A 273 -28.93 -5.66 16.90
C LEU A 273 -29.41 -6.35 15.63
N GLU A 274 -28.52 -7.10 15.00
CA GLU A 274 -28.85 -7.95 13.84
C GLU A 274 -28.91 -9.41 14.28
N LEU A 275 -30.01 -10.08 13.96
CA LEU A 275 -30.19 -11.50 14.22
C LEU A 275 -29.77 -12.29 12.99
N VAL A 276 -28.77 -13.17 13.13
CA VAL A 276 -28.18 -13.97 12.05
C VAL A 276 -28.13 -15.45 12.41
N ALA A 277 -27.63 -16.28 11.51
CA ALA A 277 -27.49 -17.73 11.69
C ALA A 277 -28.82 -18.38 12.17
N ASP A 278 -29.90 -18.10 11.43
CA ASP A 278 -31.26 -18.57 11.73
C ASP A 278 -31.72 -18.29 13.18
N GLY A 279 -31.30 -17.17 13.74
CA GLY A 279 -31.70 -16.74 15.07
C GLY A 279 -30.85 -17.27 16.20
N THR A 280 -29.70 -17.88 15.92
CA THR A 280 -28.78 -18.41 16.94
C THR A 280 -27.64 -17.46 17.29
N GLU A 281 -27.47 -16.36 16.54
CA GLU A 281 -26.44 -15.36 16.79
C GLU A 281 -27.03 -13.95 16.75
N LEU A 282 -26.58 -13.09 17.68
CA LEU A 282 -26.83 -11.65 17.68
C LEU A 282 -25.56 -10.89 17.40
N ILE A 283 -25.60 -9.96 16.45
CA ILE A 283 -24.50 -9.07 16.12
C ILE A 283 -24.83 -7.65 16.60
N TYR A 284 -23.94 -7.09 17.40
CA TYR A 284 -23.93 -5.69 17.80
C TYR A 284 -22.75 -4.96 17.15
N THR A 285 -23.05 -4.01 16.28
CA THR A 285 -22.03 -3.17 15.63
C THR A 285 -21.93 -1.83 16.35
N TYR A 286 -20.73 -1.47 16.79
CA TYR A 286 -20.49 -0.22 17.51
C TYR A 286 -19.22 0.50 17.01
N ASP A 287 -19.25 1.84 17.13
CA ASP A 287 -18.10 2.68 16.78
C ASP A 287 -17.09 2.68 17.94
N THR A 288 -15.79 2.59 17.59
CA THR A 288 -14.71 2.64 18.58
C THR A 288 -14.47 4.02 19.17
N GLN A 289 -15.03 5.07 18.55
CA GLN A 289 -14.87 6.46 19.00
C GLN A 289 -15.90 6.90 20.05
N THR A 290 -17.00 6.16 20.23
CA THR A 290 -17.96 6.46 21.28
C THR A 290 -17.42 5.98 22.63
N GLU A 291 -17.17 6.91 23.55
CA GLU A 291 -16.65 6.64 24.92
C GLU A 291 -17.49 5.63 25.72
N ARG A 292 -18.71 5.32 25.27
CA ARG A 292 -19.59 4.29 25.82
C ARG A 292 -20.00 3.34 24.71
N ALA A 293 -19.15 2.36 24.44
CA ALA A 293 -19.50 1.26 23.51
C ALA A 293 -20.74 0.46 23.94
N GLY A 294 -21.42 0.84 25.01
CA GLY A 294 -22.67 0.26 25.46
C GLY A 294 -22.66 -1.25 25.75
N ILE A 295 -21.49 -1.92 25.58
CA ILE A 295 -21.41 -3.39 25.72
C ILE A 295 -21.87 -3.83 27.09
N ALA A 296 -21.43 -3.16 28.17
CA ALA A 296 -21.82 -3.51 29.52
C ALA A 296 -23.34 -3.32 29.74
N ALA A 297 -23.93 -2.24 29.21
CA ALA A 297 -25.34 -1.99 29.23
C ALA A 297 -26.12 -3.04 28.40
N LEU A 298 -25.66 -3.30 27.18
CA LEU A 298 -26.23 -4.33 26.31
C LEU A 298 -26.25 -5.70 26.98
N LEU A 299 -25.13 -6.14 27.60
CA LEU A 299 -25.09 -7.43 28.31
C LEU A 299 -26.01 -7.47 29.52
N ALA A 300 -26.20 -6.35 30.24
CA ALA A 300 -27.14 -6.24 31.34
C ALA A 300 -28.60 -6.34 30.84
N ASP A 301 -28.93 -5.63 29.75
CA ASP A 301 -30.29 -5.60 29.18
C ASP A 301 -30.63 -6.95 28.53
N LEU A 302 -29.67 -7.63 27.86
CA LEU A 302 -29.86 -9.01 27.38
C LEU A 302 -30.19 -9.97 28.52
N ASN A 303 -29.45 -9.86 29.63
CA ASN A 303 -29.74 -10.68 30.81
C ASN A 303 -31.12 -10.34 31.43
N GLY A 304 -31.51 -9.05 31.45
CA GLY A 304 -32.83 -8.60 31.86
C GLY A 304 -33.95 -9.14 30.98
N ALA A 305 -33.74 -9.21 29.67
CA ALA A 305 -34.67 -9.82 28.71
C ALA A 305 -34.67 -11.37 28.73
N GLY A 306 -33.87 -12.00 29.61
CA GLY A 306 -33.77 -13.46 29.72
C GLY A 306 -32.99 -14.14 28.59
N ILE A 307 -32.29 -13.39 27.76
CA ILE A 307 -31.48 -13.90 26.64
C ILE A 307 -30.12 -14.36 27.17
N LYS A 308 -29.90 -15.66 27.10
CA LYS A 308 -28.64 -16.30 27.51
C LYS A 308 -27.75 -16.59 26.28
N PHE A 309 -26.47 -16.36 26.42
CA PHE A 309 -25.49 -16.66 25.35
C PHE A 309 -24.42 -17.65 25.84
N LYS A 310 -23.88 -18.45 24.93
CA LYS A 310 -22.87 -19.50 25.19
C LYS A 310 -21.46 -18.92 25.09
N ASP A 311 -21.28 -18.04 24.13
CA ASP A 311 -19.99 -17.46 23.79
C ASP A 311 -20.18 -16.03 23.28
N LEU A 312 -19.15 -15.24 23.39
CA LEU A 312 -19.06 -13.90 22.83
C LEU A 312 -17.73 -13.71 22.14
N GLN A 313 -17.78 -13.16 20.92
CA GLN A 313 -16.61 -12.85 20.15
C GLN A 313 -16.64 -11.39 19.73
N THR A 314 -15.50 -10.71 19.84
CA THR A 314 -15.33 -9.36 19.29
C THR A 314 -14.50 -9.43 18.03
N LYS A 315 -15.02 -8.88 16.93
CA LYS A 315 -14.31 -8.72 15.67
C LYS A 315 -14.19 -7.22 15.37
N GLN A 316 -13.00 -6.77 15.03
CA GLN A 316 -12.81 -5.44 14.45
C GLN A 316 -13.01 -5.54 12.95
N SER A 317 -13.65 -4.55 12.33
CA SER A 317 -13.72 -4.45 10.86
C SER A 317 -12.35 -4.58 10.25
N SER A 318 -12.24 -5.39 9.23
CA SER A 318 -11.07 -5.47 8.39
C SER A 318 -10.97 -4.22 7.51
N LEU A 319 -9.80 -3.98 6.94
CA LEU A 319 -9.65 -2.96 5.91
C LEU A 319 -10.56 -3.25 4.69
N GLU A 320 -10.90 -4.54 4.47
CA GLU A 320 -11.84 -4.98 3.43
C GLU A 320 -13.26 -4.46 3.67
N ASP A 321 -13.77 -4.54 4.90
CA ASP A 321 -15.09 -4.02 5.25
C ASP A 321 -15.15 -2.51 5.03
N ILE A 322 -14.08 -1.80 5.40
CA ILE A 322 -13.94 -0.35 5.21
C ILE A 322 -13.89 -0.01 3.71
N PHE A 323 -13.10 -0.74 2.93
CA PHE A 323 -12.98 -0.52 1.49
C PHE A 323 -14.32 -0.71 0.77
N VAL A 324 -15.04 -1.80 1.07
CA VAL A 324 -16.35 -2.08 0.48
C VAL A 324 -17.34 -0.95 0.79
N SER A 325 -17.35 -0.42 2.02
CA SER A 325 -18.22 0.70 2.39
C SER A 325 -17.89 1.98 1.59
N LEU A 326 -16.58 2.32 1.51
CA LEU A 326 -16.12 3.52 0.79
C LEU A 326 -16.39 3.50 -0.71
N VAL A 327 -16.38 2.30 -1.33
CA VAL A 327 -16.66 2.17 -2.77
C VAL A 327 -18.15 2.17 -3.03
N LYS A 328 -18.97 1.47 -2.21
CA LYS A 328 -20.43 1.41 -2.36
C LYS A 328 -21.16 2.74 -2.15
N GLU A 329 -20.64 3.64 -1.31
CA GLU A 329 -21.24 4.95 -1.07
C GLU A 329 -21.12 5.91 -2.28
N ARG A 330 -20.37 5.52 -3.33
CA ARG A 330 -20.12 6.35 -4.52
C ARG A 330 -20.63 5.76 -5.85
N ASP A 331 -21.11 4.53 -5.85
CA ASP A 331 -21.83 3.91 -6.98
C ASP A 331 -23.34 4.21 -6.85
#